data_06ee55a51de57bb8448e2be6f4d9d162
#
_entry.id   06ee55a51de57bb8448e2be6f4d9d162
#
_cell.length_a   1.000
_cell.length_b   1.000
_cell.length_c   1.000
_cell.angle_alpha   90.00
_cell.angle_beta   90.00
_cell.angle_gamma   90.00
#
_symmetry.space_group_name_H-M   'P 1'
#
loop_
_entity.id
_entity.type
_entity.pdbx_description
1 polymer ?
#
loop_
_entity_poly.entity_id
_entity_poly.type
_entity_poly.pdbx_seq_one_letter_code
_entity_poly.pdbx_strand_id
1 'polypeptide(L)'
;MRAEPAPSGVERLLWPGVPTEKRPMPRNAVQMVTTGLVVAVALWGIAWYVASFKTYVTGYWVAVWLVRAMSVGVVLLAINASWGDLWRARARDRRTTYGVTDKRAIVATPRRQFDMPLALDVEVHLSGNTIPLWRDTPRCPPPPVAPRRFERLTDAVHVLHLIRTQQEGGSAQT
;
A
#
# COMPACT_ATOMS: atom_id res chain seq x y z
N MET A 1 23.09 -13.52 -11.17
CA MET A 1 22.00 -14.08 -10.35
C MET A 1 21.65 -15.44 -10.90
N ARG A 2 22.01 -16.51 -10.23
CA ARG A 2 21.61 -17.88 -10.61
C ARG A 2 20.17 -18.09 -10.16
N ALA A 3 19.31 -18.44 -11.10
CA ALA A 3 17.98 -18.93 -10.78
C ALA A 3 18.14 -20.24 -10.04
N GLU A 4 17.63 -20.29 -8.80
CA GLU A 4 17.57 -21.50 -8.00
C GLU A 4 16.63 -22.50 -8.70
N PRO A 5 17.03 -23.77 -8.89
CA PRO A 5 16.20 -24.75 -9.59
C PRO A 5 14.89 -24.94 -8.80
N ALA A 6 13.78 -24.92 -9.54
CA ALA A 6 12.47 -25.22 -8.97
C ALA A 6 12.50 -26.59 -8.26
N PRO A 7 12.00 -26.72 -7.04
CA PRO A 7 11.97 -27.99 -6.32
C PRO A 7 11.15 -29.02 -7.10
N SER A 8 11.77 -30.14 -7.39
CA SER A 8 11.21 -31.26 -8.15
C SER A 8 10.16 -32.01 -7.30
N GLY A 9 8.94 -31.54 -7.35
CA GLY A 9 7.77 -32.16 -6.75
C GLY A 9 6.57 -31.28 -7.03
N VAL A 10 5.44 -31.85 -7.41
CA VAL A 10 4.19 -31.11 -7.68
C VAL A 10 3.77 -30.43 -6.37
N GLU A 11 4.00 -29.14 -6.30
CA GLU A 11 3.65 -28.32 -5.14
C GLU A 11 2.13 -28.14 -5.10
N ARG A 12 1.49 -28.50 -3.98
CA ARG A 12 0.05 -28.44 -3.84
C ARG A 12 -0.35 -27.10 -3.23
N LEU A 13 -1.21 -26.37 -3.95
CA LEU A 13 -1.83 -25.17 -3.42
C LEU A 13 -2.89 -25.54 -2.38
N LEU A 14 -2.68 -25.10 -1.12
CA LEU A 14 -3.57 -25.37 0.01
C LEU A 14 -4.61 -24.26 0.17
N TRP A 15 -4.22 -23.01 -0.09
CA TRP A 15 -5.10 -21.87 0.05
C TRP A 15 -4.73 -20.77 -0.97
N PRO A 16 -5.66 -20.37 -1.83
CA PRO A 16 -5.56 -19.17 -2.65
C PRO A 16 -6.26 -18.00 -1.96
N GLY A 17 -5.67 -16.82 -1.99
CA GLY A 17 -6.28 -15.65 -1.39
C GLY A 17 -6.01 -14.35 -2.14
N VAL A 18 -6.84 -13.36 -1.84
CA VAL A 18 -6.69 -11.99 -2.30
C VAL A 18 -6.99 -11.04 -1.14
N PRO A 19 -6.44 -9.81 -1.13
CA PRO A 19 -6.82 -8.82 -0.14
C PRO A 19 -8.31 -8.47 -0.27
N THR A 20 -9.10 -8.80 0.72
CA THR A 20 -10.57 -8.67 0.65
C THR A 20 -11.06 -7.39 1.31
N GLU A 21 -10.41 -6.96 2.38
CA GLU A 21 -10.81 -5.76 3.09
C GLU A 21 -10.35 -4.48 2.37
N LYS A 22 -11.26 -3.52 2.27
CA LYS A 22 -10.96 -2.20 1.70
C LYS A 22 -10.01 -1.44 2.62
N ARG A 23 -9.00 -0.77 2.04
CA ARG A 23 -8.14 0.13 2.82
C ARG A 23 -8.98 1.21 3.48
N PRO A 24 -8.87 1.39 4.80
CA PRO A 24 -9.50 2.50 5.48
C PRO A 24 -8.94 3.82 4.93
N MET A 25 -9.77 4.83 4.93
CA MET A 25 -9.36 6.18 4.55
C MET A 25 -8.33 6.70 5.59
N PRO A 26 -7.20 7.28 5.17
CA PRO A 26 -6.25 7.84 6.13
C PRO A 26 -6.94 8.92 6.97
N ARG A 27 -6.75 8.86 8.28
CA ARG A 27 -7.40 9.78 9.24
C ARG A 27 -7.17 11.25 8.89
N ASN A 28 -6.03 11.57 8.31
CA ASN A 28 -5.65 12.94 7.96
C ASN A 28 -6.15 13.38 6.58
N ALA A 29 -6.80 12.50 5.79
CA ALA A 29 -7.23 12.85 4.44
C ALA A 29 -8.26 13.99 4.42
N VAL A 30 -9.23 13.93 5.32
CA VAL A 30 -10.26 14.98 5.45
C VAL A 30 -9.59 16.29 5.88
N GLN A 31 -8.69 16.23 6.87
CA GLN A 31 -7.97 17.41 7.35
C GLN A 31 -7.12 18.06 6.26
N MET A 32 -6.41 17.26 5.46
CA MET A 32 -5.59 17.77 4.34
C MET A 32 -6.45 18.46 3.28
N VAL A 33 -7.60 17.85 2.93
CA VAL A 33 -8.52 18.44 1.94
C VAL A 33 -9.16 19.73 2.46
N THR A 34 -9.60 19.73 3.73
CA THR A 34 -10.18 20.94 4.33
C THR A 34 -9.17 22.07 4.44
N THR A 35 -7.93 21.78 4.85
CA THR A 35 -6.86 22.78 4.88
C THR A 35 -6.55 23.31 3.49
N GLY A 36 -6.45 22.44 2.47
CA GLY A 36 -6.24 22.85 1.08
C GLY A 36 -7.37 23.75 0.55
N LEU A 37 -8.61 23.43 0.91
CA LEU A 37 -9.77 24.23 0.54
C LEU A 37 -9.76 25.63 1.20
N VAL A 38 -9.44 25.69 2.50
CA VAL A 38 -9.34 26.97 3.22
C VAL A 38 -8.27 27.87 2.60
N VAL A 39 -7.09 27.29 2.31
CA VAL A 39 -6.00 28.04 1.64
C VAL A 39 -6.44 28.54 0.25
N ALA A 40 -7.12 27.70 -0.53
CA ALA A 40 -7.58 28.08 -1.85
C ALA A 40 -8.63 29.21 -1.80
N VAL A 41 -9.57 29.15 -0.85
CA VAL A 41 -10.56 30.20 -0.62
C VAL A 41 -9.90 31.51 -0.22
N ALA A 42 -8.90 31.45 0.67
CA ALA A 42 -8.12 32.63 1.08
C ALA A 42 -7.39 33.26 -0.11
N LEU A 43 -6.70 32.46 -0.93
CA LEU A 43 -6.02 32.94 -2.14
C LEU A 43 -7.01 33.54 -3.16
N TRP A 44 -8.17 32.93 -3.32
CA TRP A 44 -9.21 33.44 -4.20
C TRP A 44 -9.76 34.78 -3.69
N GLY A 45 -9.98 34.91 -2.37
CA GLY A 45 -10.39 36.16 -1.72
C GLY A 45 -9.36 37.28 -1.91
N ILE A 46 -8.07 36.97 -1.75
CA ILE A 46 -6.97 37.90 -2.02
C ILE A 46 -7.00 38.35 -3.49
N ALA A 47 -7.12 37.41 -4.42
CA ALA A 47 -7.20 37.73 -5.85
C ALA A 47 -8.41 38.62 -6.18
N TRP A 48 -9.55 38.38 -5.53
CA TRP A 48 -10.75 39.21 -5.68
C TRP A 48 -10.52 40.61 -5.09
N TYR A 49 -9.97 40.70 -3.87
CA TYR A 49 -9.67 41.97 -3.23
C TYR A 49 -8.73 42.80 -4.05
N VAL A 50 -7.62 42.22 -4.51
CA VAL A 50 -6.65 42.88 -5.39
C VAL A 50 -7.32 43.28 -6.70
N ALA A 51 -8.20 42.45 -7.29
CA ALA A 51 -8.94 42.80 -8.51
C ALA A 51 -9.90 44.00 -8.36
N SER A 52 -10.30 44.32 -7.14
CA SER A 52 -11.18 45.45 -6.84
C SER A 52 -10.47 46.82 -6.97
N PHE A 53 -9.16 46.84 -6.81
CA PHE A 53 -8.35 48.03 -7.03
C PHE A 53 -8.07 48.17 -8.52
N LYS A 54 -8.94 48.83 -9.27
CA LYS A 54 -8.83 49.10 -10.72
C LYS A 54 -7.49 49.74 -11.12
N THR A 55 -6.42 49.03 -10.97
CA THR A 55 -5.06 49.50 -11.31
C THR A 55 -4.81 49.28 -12.79
N TYR A 56 -4.49 50.34 -13.53
CA TYR A 56 -4.23 50.34 -14.98
C TYR A 56 -2.83 49.79 -15.34
N VAL A 57 -2.23 48.93 -14.47
CA VAL A 57 -0.90 48.37 -14.73
C VAL A 57 -1.03 47.10 -15.56
N THR A 58 -0.39 47.06 -16.71
CA THR A 58 -0.52 45.99 -17.73
C THR A 58 -0.23 44.58 -17.19
N GLY A 59 0.61 44.43 -16.17
CA GLY A 59 0.92 43.13 -15.55
C GLY A 59 -0.08 42.63 -14.50
N TYR A 60 -1.02 43.45 -14.11
CA TYR A 60 -1.94 43.18 -13.03
C TYR A 60 -2.85 41.95 -13.29
N TRP A 61 -3.44 41.89 -14.47
CA TRP A 61 -4.30 40.77 -14.86
C TRP A 61 -3.55 39.42 -14.85
N VAL A 62 -2.30 39.44 -15.27
CA VAL A 62 -1.44 38.24 -15.23
C VAL A 62 -1.25 37.76 -13.79
N ALA A 63 -0.97 38.67 -12.85
CA ALA A 63 -0.84 38.33 -11.43
C ALA A 63 -2.14 37.75 -10.85
N VAL A 64 -3.29 38.33 -11.14
CA VAL A 64 -4.61 37.81 -10.70
C VAL A 64 -4.85 36.37 -11.22
N TRP A 65 -4.56 36.15 -12.51
CA TRP A 65 -4.74 34.82 -13.10
C TRP A 65 -3.75 33.81 -12.54
N LEU A 66 -2.50 34.19 -12.25
CA LEU A 66 -1.51 33.32 -11.60
C LEU A 66 -1.98 32.91 -10.20
N VAL A 67 -2.46 33.84 -9.38
CA VAL A 67 -2.97 33.51 -8.03
C VAL A 67 -4.18 32.57 -8.10
N ARG A 68 -5.08 32.76 -9.06
CA ARG A 68 -6.22 31.86 -9.29
C ARG A 68 -5.74 30.47 -9.72
N ALA A 69 -4.80 30.39 -10.64
CA ALA A 69 -4.21 29.11 -11.07
C ALA A 69 -3.51 28.39 -9.91
N MET A 70 -2.76 29.13 -9.07
CA MET A 70 -2.15 28.56 -7.87
C MET A 70 -3.18 28.01 -6.88
N SER A 71 -4.32 28.70 -6.66
CA SER A 71 -5.36 28.21 -5.77
C SER A 71 -5.97 26.88 -6.23
N VAL A 72 -6.20 26.73 -7.54
CA VAL A 72 -6.63 25.45 -8.13
C VAL A 72 -5.55 24.38 -7.96
N GLY A 73 -4.29 24.73 -8.19
CA GLY A 73 -3.14 23.83 -7.98
C GLY A 73 -3.06 23.30 -6.56
N VAL A 74 -3.26 24.15 -5.55
CA VAL A 74 -3.26 23.76 -4.13
C VAL A 74 -4.36 22.72 -3.84
N VAL A 75 -5.58 22.93 -4.35
CA VAL A 75 -6.68 21.97 -4.17
C VAL A 75 -6.35 20.63 -4.83
N LEU A 76 -5.86 20.65 -6.07
CA LEU A 76 -5.49 19.43 -6.78
C LEU A 76 -4.37 18.66 -6.07
N LEU A 77 -3.36 19.37 -5.53
CA LEU A 77 -2.30 18.78 -4.73
C LEU A 77 -2.84 18.16 -3.44
N ALA A 78 -3.73 18.84 -2.73
CA ALA A 78 -4.35 18.33 -1.50
C ALA A 78 -5.17 17.05 -1.78
N ILE A 79 -5.94 17.04 -2.85
CA ILE A 79 -6.70 15.86 -3.28
C ILE A 79 -5.76 14.71 -3.65
N ASN A 80 -4.73 14.99 -4.45
CA ASN A 80 -3.77 13.95 -4.87
C ASN A 80 -2.97 13.40 -3.69
N ALA A 81 -2.54 14.24 -2.75
CA ALA A 81 -1.85 13.80 -1.54
C ALA A 81 -2.76 12.94 -0.63
N SER A 82 -4.05 13.28 -0.55
CA SER A 82 -5.00 12.58 0.33
C SER A 82 -5.52 11.27 -0.27
N TRP A 83 -5.83 11.27 -1.55
CA TRP A 83 -6.51 10.16 -2.22
C TRP A 83 -5.65 9.42 -3.24
N GLY A 84 -4.66 10.09 -3.83
CA GLY A 84 -3.81 9.50 -4.87
C GLY A 84 -3.06 8.25 -4.37
N ASP A 85 -2.53 8.28 -3.15
CA ASP A 85 -1.87 7.13 -2.54
C ASP A 85 -2.84 6.00 -2.21
N LEU A 86 -4.06 6.35 -1.77
CA LEU A 86 -5.12 5.37 -1.52
C LEU A 86 -5.54 4.66 -2.81
N TRP A 87 -5.70 5.40 -3.90
CA TRP A 87 -6.04 4.84 -5.21
C TRP A 87 -4.94 3.93 -5.74
N ARG A 88 -3.69 4.38 -5.66
CA ARG A 88 -2.52 3.58 -6.05
C ARG A 88 -2.38 2.31 -5.22
N ALA A 89 -2.65 2.42 -3.92
CA ALA A 89 -2.64 1.28 -3.01
C ALA A 89 -3.78 0.29 -3.30
N ARG A 90 -5.01 0.78 -3.51
CA ARG A 90 -6.15 -0.08 -3.91
C ARG A 90 -5.92 -0.76 -5.26
N ALA A 91 -5.32 -0.06 -6.22
CA ALA A 91 -4.97 -0.63 -7.51
C ALA A 91 -3.92 -1.74 -7.39
N ARG A 92 -2.96 -1.61 -6.47
CA ARG A 92 -1.99 -2.68 -6.14
C ARG A 92 -2.68 -3.86 -5.47
N ASP A 93 -3.52 -3.61 -4.47
CA ASP A 93 -4.22 -4.65 -3.72
C ASP A 93 -5.07 -5.55 -4.65
N ARG A 94 -5.76 -4.94 -5.63
CA ARG A 94 -6.54 -5.69 -6.63
C ARG A 94 -5.70 -6.62 -7.52
N ARG A 95 -4.40 -6.38 -7.61
CA ARG A 95 -3.47 -7.15 -8.44
C ARG A 95 -2.54 -8.03 -7.60
N THR A 96 -2.71 -8.02 -6.29
CA THR A 96 -1.94 -8.86 -5.37
C THR A 96 -2.71 -10.14 -5.13
N THR A 97 -2.05 -11.27 -5.29
CA THR A 97 -2.58 -12.59 -4.97
C THR A 97 -1.74 -13.23 -3.89
N TYR A 98 -2.40 -13.96 -3.02
CA TYR A 98 -1.77 -14.72 -1.95
C TYR A 98 -1.93 -16.20 -2.20
N GLY A 99 -0.96 -16.99 -1.77
CA GLY A 99 -1.05 -18.43 -1.84
C GLY A 99 -0.29 -19.07 -0.67
N VAL A 100 -0.87 -20.11 -0.13
CA VAL A 100 -0.16 -21.02 0.81
C VAL A 100 -0.13 -22.38 0.14
N THR A 101 1.06 -22.91 0.01
CA THR A 101 1.30 -24.26 -0.52
C THR A 101 1.79 -25.16 0.60
N ASP A 102 2.02 -26.40 0.31
CA ASP A 102 2.63 -27.37 1.24
C ASP A 102 4.08 -27.04 1.61
N LYS A 103 4.75 -26.17 0.82
CA LYS A 103 6.18 -25.86 0.99
C LYS A 103 6.47 -24.40 1.29
N ARG A 104 5.64 -23.48 0.85
CA ARG A 104 5.89 -22.04 0.95
C ARG A 104 4.63 -21.19 1.02
N ALA A 105 4.76 -19.99 1.59
CA ALA A 105 3.79 -18.93 1.51
C ALA A 105 4.19 -17.94 0.41
N ILE A 106 3.28 -17.59 -0.46
CA ILE A 106 3.52 -16.81 -1.69
C ILE A 106 2.73 -15.52 -1.65
N VAL A 107 3.41 -14.40 -1.94
CA VAL A 107 2.76 -13.12 -2.24
C VAL A 107 3.15 -12.71 -3.64
N ALA A 108 2.21 -12.78 -4.56
CA ALA A 108 2.44 -12.42 -5.96
C ALA A 108 1.80 -11.09 -6.29
N THR A 109 2.58 -10.22 -6.92
CA THR A 109 2.14 -8.96 -7.53
C THR A 109 2.53 -8.99 -9.00
N PRO A 110 1.93 -8.16 -9.89
CA PRO A 110 2.25 -8.18 -11.33
C PRO A 110 3.72 -7.98 -11.68
N ARG A 111 4.50 -7.43 -10.76
CA ARG A 111 5.91 -7.11 -11.00
C ARG A 111 6.87 -7.95 -10.18
N ARG A 112 6.41 -8.59 -9.11
CA ARG A 112 7.27 -9.29 -8.14
C ARG A 112 6.50 -10.37 -7.44
N GLN A 113 7.19 -11.46 -7.18
CA GLN A 113 6.75 -12.54 -6.32
C GLN A 113 7.68 -12.61 -5.11
N PHE A 114 7.12 -12.83 -3.96
CA PHE A 114 7.82 -13.09 -2.72
C PHE A 114 7.39 -14.44 -2.20
N ASP A 115 8.35 -15.30 -1.96
CA ASP A 115 8.14 -16.66 -1.46
C ASP A 115 8.82 -16.79 -0.10
N MET A 116 8.11 -17.31 0.88
CA MET A 116 8.64 -17.69 2.19
C MET A 116 8.54 -19.20 2.33
N PRO A 117 9.65 -19.93 2.41
CA PRO A 117 9.63 -21.36 2.72
C PRO A 117 9.03 -21.61 4.10
N LEU A 118 8.09 -22.56 4.21
CA LEU A 118 7.43 -22.89 5.48
C LEU A 118 8.34 -23.72 6.40
N ALA A 119 9.39 -24.34 5.85
CA ALA A 119 10.40 -25.05 6.63
C ALA A 119 11.33 -24.14 7.47
N LEU A 120 11.27 -22.81 7.26
CA LEU A 120 12.00 -21.86 8.09
C LEU A 120 11.33 -21.74 9.45
N ASP A 121 12.12 -21.76 10.50
CA ASP A 121 11.70 -21.49 11.89
C ASP A 121 11.39 -19.98 12.06
N VAL A 122 10.41 -19.51 11.32
CA VAL A 122 9.90 -18.15 11.38
C VAL A 122 8.61 -18.17 12.16
N GLU A 123 8.63 -17.56 13.34
CA GLU A 123 7.43 -17.41 14.14
C GLU A 123 6.43 -16.49 13.42
N VAL A 124 5.37 -17.08 12.90
CA VAL A 124 4.28 -16.37 12.22
C VAL A 124 3.20 -16.03 13.24
N HIS A 125 2.86 -14.77 13.36
CA HIS A 125 1.83 -14.30 14.28
C HIS A 125 0.79 -13.42 13.58
N LEU A 126 -0.39 -13.33 14.17
CA LEU A 126 -1.47 -12.51 13.67
C LEU A 126 -1.36 -11.08 14.25
N SER A 127 -1.40 -10.08 13.38
CA SER A 127 -1.50 -8.67 13.76
C SER A 127 -2.75 -8.07 13.14
N GLY A 128 -3.87 -8.10 13.86
CA GLY A 128 -5.20 -7.81 13.29
C GLY A 128 -5.52 -8.78 12.15
N ASN A 129 -5.83 -8.27 10.97
CA ASN A 129 -6.11 -9.07 9.76
C ASN A 129 -4.90 -9.19 8.84
N THR A 130 -3.69 -9.09 9.42
CA THR A 130 -2.42 -9.13 8.69
C THR A 130 -1.52 -10.20 9.28
N ILE A 131 -0.91 -11.01 8.42
CA ILE A 131 0.07 -12.02 8.80
C ILE A 131 1.42 -11.58 8.22
N PRO A 132 2.37 -11.08 9.05
CA PRO A 132 3.73 -10.84 8.61
C PRO A 132 4.42 -12.18 8.31
N LEU A 133 4.99 -12.30 7.13
CA LEU A 133 5.70 -13.49 6.67
C LEU A 133 7.22 -13.41 6.90
N TRP A 134 7.70 -12.33 7.47
CA TRP A 134 9.11 -12.09 7.66
C TRP A 134 9.37 -11.35 8.96
N ARG A 135 10.28 -11.83 9.74
CA ARG A 135 10.82 -11.10 10.88
C ARG A 135 12.16 -10.51 10.50
N ASP A 136 12.33 -9.20 10.70
CA ASP A 136 13.63 -8.55 10.54
C ASP A 136 14.62 -9.15 11.55
N THR A 137 15.40 -10.12 11.10
CA THR A 137 16.52 -10.63 11.90
C THR A 137 17.81 -9.98 11.42
N PRO A 138 18.74 -9.65 12.33
CA PRO A 138 20.01 -9.00 11.97
C PRO A 138 20.85 -9.79 10.96
N ARG A 139 20.59 -11.12 10.83
CA ARG A 139 21.33 -12.04 9.96
C ARG A 139 20.81 -12.10 8.52
N CYS A 140 19.62 -11.59 8.27
CA CYS A 140 19.01 -11.64 6.94
C CYS A 140 18.32 -10.31 6.66
N PRO A 141 19.05 -9.31 6.10
CA PRO A 141 18.46 -8.03 5.77
C PRO A 141 17.35 -8.25 4.74
N PRO A 142 16.23 -7.57 4.89
CA PRO A 142 15.11 -7.73 4.05
C PRO A 142 15.42 -7.38 2.58
N PRO A 143 14.95 -8.15 1.60
CA PRO A 143 14.98 -7.73 0.20
C PRO A 143 14.17 -6.43 0.06
N PRO A 144 14.70 -5.41 -0.59
CA PRO A 144 14.25 -4.02 -0.40
C PRO A 144 12.85 -3.67 -0.89
N VAL A 145 12.06 -4.57 -1.48
CA VAL A 145 10.84 -4.09 -2.22
C VAL A 145 9.69 -5.09 -2.40
N ALA A 146 9.56 -6.15 -1.64
CA ALA A 146 8.39 -7.04 -1.79
C ALA A 146 7.41 -6.91 -0.62
N PRO A 147 6.09 -6.99 -0.84
CA PRO A 147 5.14 -7.13 0.26
C PRO A 147 5.42 -8.45 0.98
N ARG A 148 5.73 -8.38 2.27
CA ARG A 148 6.17 -9.51 3.09
C ARG A 148 5.13 -9.94 4.08
N ARG A 149 3.90 -9.65 3.78
CA ARG A 149 2.79 -9.91 4.67
C ARG A 149 1.53 -10.18 3.87
N PHE A 150 0.73 -11.05 4.36
CA PHE A 150 -0.64 -11.17 3.93
C PHE A 150 -1.43 -10.06 4.62
N GLU A 151 -1.98 -9.14 3.85
CA GLU A 151 -2.74 -8.00 4.37
C GLU A 151 -4.23 -8.20 4.14
N ARG A 152 -5.04 -7.86 5.15
CA ARG A 152 -6.49 -7.76 5.03
C ARG A 152 -7.17 -9.04 4.58
N LEU A 153 -6.79 -10.10 5.20
CA LEU A 153 -7.43 -11.39 5.01
C LEU A 153 -8.75 -11.43 5.76
N THR A 154 -9.81 -11.90 5.11
CA THR A 154 -11.08 -12.22 5.78
C THR A 154 -10.89 -13.40 6.73
N ASP A 155 -10.08 -14.38 6.32
CA ASP A 155 -9.88 -15.64 7.02
C ASP A 155 -8.48 -15.74 7.64
N ALA A 156 -7.96 -14.63 8.20
CA ALA A 156 -6.59 -14.55 8.69
C ALA A 156 -6.24 -15.62 9.72
N VAL A 157 -7.17 -15.98 10.61
CA VAL A 157 -6.98 -17.03 11.62
C VAL A 157 -6.82 -18.40 10.97
N HIS A 158 -7.65 -18.70 9.96
CA HIS A 158 -7.57 -19.97 9.24
C HIS A 158 -6.24 -20.10 8.48
N VAL A 159 -5.82 -19.04 7.81
CA VAL A 159 -4.55 -18.99 7.06
C VAL A 159 -3.36 -19.15 8.01
N LEU A 160 -3.38 -18.49 9.17
CA LEU A 160 -2.36 -18.65 10.19
C LEU A 160 -2.28 -20.09 10.70
N HIS A 161 -3.42 -20.71 10.97
CA HIS A 161 -3.47 -22.11 11.39
C HIS A 161 -2.89 -23.05 10.32
N LEU A 162 -3.25 -22.83 9.06
CA LEU A 162 -2.69 -23.59 7.93
C LEU A 162 -1.16 -23.48 7.87
N ILE A 163 -0.61 -22.27 7.97
CA ILE A 163 0.83 -22.05 7.94
C ILE A 163 1.51 -22.78 9.10
N ARG A 164 1.00 -22.67 10.32
CA ARG A 164 1.55 -23.33 11.50
C ARG A 164 1.52 -24.86 11.38
N THR A 165 0.40 -25.41 10.94
CA THR A 165 0.26 -26.87 10.74
C THR A 165 1.28 -27.41 9.74
N GLN A 166 1.56 -26.66 8.68
CA GLN A 166 2.59 -27.05 7.70
C GLN A 166 4.00 -26.91 8.25
N GLN A 167 4.27 -25.91 9.09
CA GLN A 167 5.57 -25.76 9.77
C GLN A 167 5.83 -26.92 10.73
N GLU A 168 4.82 -27.30 11.53
CA GLU A 168 4.90 -28.42 12.47
C GLU A 168 5.07 -29.77 11.75
N GLY A 169 4.31 -29.99 10.67
CA GLY A 169 4.39 -31.21 9.86
C GLY A 169 5.73 -31.36 9.13
N GLY A 170 6.34 -30.25 8.69
CA GLY A 170 7.65 -30.24 8.06
C GLY A 170 8.80 -30.56 9.04
N SER A 171 8.67 -30.16 10.32
CA SER A 171 9.66 -30.41 11.35
C SER A 171 9.71 -31.89 11.81
N ALA A 172 8.63 -32.63 11.58
CA ALA A 172 8.56 -34.06 11.97
C ALA A 172 9.17 -35.01 10.93
N GLN A 173 9.57 -34.52 9.76
CA GLN A 173 10.12 -35.29 8.65
C GLN A 173 11.63 -35.13 8.45
N THR A 174 12.31 -34.34 9.29
CA THR A 174 13.77 -34.18 9.30
C THR A 174 14.37 -34.88 10.49
#